data_e0c7ae3835af87cfa9beb638faba6f3b
#
_entry.id   e0c7ae3835af87cfa9beb638faba6f3b
#
_cell.length_a   1.000
_cell.length_b   1.000
_cell.length_c   1.000
_cell.angle_alpha   90.00
_cell.angle_beta   90.00
_cell.angle_gamma   90.00
#
_symmetry.space_group_name_H-M   'P 1'
#
loop_
_entity.id
_entity.type
_entity.pdbx_description
1 polymer ?
#
loop_
_entity_poly.entity_id
_entity_poly.type
_entity_poly.pdbx_seq_one_letter_code
_entity_poly.pdbx_strand_id
1 'polypeptide(L)'
;DAVKAVVSRAQPEIVIEQLTALPRTYTRESMNAAAALNNRIRLEGGANVLAAAQAAGVRRYLRQSVAFWAIPGPGLADEDTLLALDASPAIAAGAREATELEHCLLGNSNIEGIVLRYGFFYGPGTWFNPDGDVAQQVRQQQFPIVGNGEGVWSWLHIEDAAIATVAAAEQGNPGIYLIANDQPLAVREWLPAFAQWLNAPPPPQISVEDALKASGADAVYYGTQMRGVSNAKAKRELNFQPRPLEWIVDTAVAHAS
;
A
#
# COMPACT_ATOMS: atom_id res chain seq x y z
N ASP A 1 8.71 -25.49 -11.33
CA ASP A 1 7.91 -26.68 -11.70
C ASP A 1 6.67 -26.87 -10.82
N ALA A 2 6.75 -26.71 -9.47
CA ALA A 2 5.61 -26.91 -8.57
C ALA A 2 4.45 -25.91 -8.84
N VAL A 3 4.74 -24.64 -9.02
CA VAL A 3 3.74 -23.59 -9.32
C VAL A 3 3.00 -23.92 -10.62
N LYS A 4 3.74 -24.26 -11.67
CA LYS A 4 3.17 -24.64 -12.97
C LYS A 4 2.24 -25.86 -12.84
N ALA A 5 2.65 -26.88 -12.10
CA ALA A 5 1.84 -28.06 -11.88
C ALA A 5 0.53 -27.77 -11.13
N VAL A 6 0.57 -26.89 -10.11
CA VAL A 6 -0.61 -26.48 -9.35
C VAL A 6 -1.57 -25.68 -10.22
N VAL A 7 -1.10 -24.67 -10.94
CA VAL A 7 -1.93 -23.82 -11.81
C VAL A 7 -2.52 -24.65 -12.95
N SER A 8 -1.71 -25.51 -13.59
CA SER A 8 -2.19 -26.41 -14.66
C SER A 8 -3.27 -27.38 -14.19
N ARG A 9 -3.18 -27.87 -12.94
CA ARG A 9 -4.22 -28.76 -12.37
C ARG A 9 -5.48 -28.01 -11.98
N ALA A 10 -5.32 -26.79 -11.46
CA ALA A 10 -6.45 -25.96 -11.01
C ALA A 10 -7.27 -25.36 -12.17
N GLN A 11 -6.64 -25.17 -13.36
CA GLN A 11 -7.26 -24.54 -14.52
C GLN A 11 -8.04 -23.26 -14.19
N PRO A 12 -7.43 -22.28 -13.47
CA PRO A 12 -8.15 -21.09 -13.05
C PRO A 12 -8.46 -20.18 -14.24
N GLU A 13 -9.63 -19.55 -14.21
CA GLU A 13 -9.99 -18.49 -15.16
C GLU A 13 -9.30 -17.16 -14.80
N ILE A 14 -9.16 -16.90 -13.48
CA ILE A 14 -8.58 -15.69 -12.92
C ILE A 14 -7.50 -16.07 -11.91
N VAL A 15 -6.38 -15.35 -11.92
CA VAL A 15 -5.34 -15.44 -10.89
C VAL A 15 -5.26 -14.12 -10.14
N ILE A 16 -5.28 -14.17 -8.82
CA ILE A 16 -5.06 -13.03 -7.93
C ILE A 16 -3.75 -13.26 -7.17
N GLU A 17 -2.72 -12.49 -7.52
CA GLU A 17 -1.40 -12.55 -6.91
C GLU A 17 -1.28 -11.54 -5.77
N GLN A 18 -1.13 -12.05 -4.54
CA GLN A 18 -0.93 -11.26 -3.32
C GLN A 18 0.38 -11.67 -2.62
N LEU A 19 1.43 -11.92 -3.39
CA LEU A 19 2.70 -12.43 -2.89
C LEU A 19 3.44 -11.37 -2.07
N THR A 20 3.69 -11.68 -0.79
CA THR A 20 4.45 -10.83 0.11
C THR A 20 5.09 -11.65 1.23
N ALA A 21 6.20 -11.15 1.78
CA ALA A 21 6.85 -11.68 2.96
C ALA A 21 7.10 -10.55 4.00
N LEU A 22 6.11 -9.68 4.18
CA LEU A 22 6.19 -8.60 5.15
C LEU A 22 6.27 -9.16 6.59
N PRO A 23 7.11 -8.55 7.46
CA PRO A 23 7.25 -8.97 8.85
C PRO A 23 6.00 -8.61 9.66
N ARG A 24 5.86 -9.24 10.84
CA ARG A 24 4.77 -8.90 11.77
C ARG A 24 4.96 -7.54 12.47
N THR A 25 6.21 -7.10 12.60
CA THR A 25 6.58 -5.83 13.23
C THR A 25 7.01 -4.81 12.18
N TYR A 26 6.59 -3.57 12.37
CA TYR A 26 6.92 -2.45 11.48
C TYR A 26 8.08 -1.65 12.05
N THR A 27 9.29 -2.23 11.99
CA THR A 27 10.53 -1.57 12.40
C THR A 27 11.54 -1.59 11.26
N ARG A 28 12.49 -0.64 11.26
CA ARG A 28 13.57 -0.61 10.26
C ARG A 28 14.33 -1.94 10.21
N GLU A 29 14.62 -2.52 11.35
CA GLU A 29 15.36 -3.79 11.44
C GLU A 29 14.58 -4.95 10.82
N SER A 30 13.30 -5.12 11.19
CA SER A 30 12.45 -6.21 10.68
C SER A 30 12.17 -6.06 9.18
N MET A 31 11.94 -4.83 8.70
CA MET A 31 11.76 -4.55 7.27
C MET A 31 13.02 -4.86 6.47
N ASN A 32 14.21 -4.45 6.94
CA ASN A 32 15.47 -4.79 6.29
C ASN A 32 15.75 -6.30 6.29
N ALA A 33 15.46 -6.99 7.38
CA ALA A 33 15.63 -8.45 7.46
C ALA A 33 14.70 -9.21 6.48
N ALA A 34 13.49 -8.70 6.27
CA ALA A 34 12.52 -9.30 5.37
C ALA A 34 12.75 -8.94 3.88
N ALA A 35 13.47 -7.85 3.58
CA ALA A 35 13.55 -7.27 2.24
C ALA A 35 14.00 -8.28 1.16
N ALA A 36 15.08 -9.03 1.40
CA ALA A 36 15.61 -9.97 0.42
C ALA A 36 14.61 -11.09 0.09
N LEU A 37 13.93 -11.64 1.10
CA LEU A 37 12.90 -12.67 0.91
C LEU A 37 11.68 -12.09 0.20
N ASN A 38 11.24 -10.90 0.60
CA ASN A 38 10.09 -10.24 -0.01
C ASN A 38 10.33 -9.96 -1.50
N ASN A 39 11.49 -9.39 -1.85
CA ASN A 39 11.87 -9.15 -3.24
C ASN A 39 11.93 -10.45 -4.05
N ARG A 40 12.54 -11.50 -3.51
CA ARG A 40 12.62 -12.79 -4.18
C ARG A 40 11.23 -13.40 -4.43
N ILE A 41 10.34 -13.36 -3.44
CA ILE A 41 8.97 -13.88 -3.59
C ILE A 41 8.21 -13.09 -4.65
N ARG A 42 8.36 -11.78 -4.69
CA ARG A 42 7.66 -10.91 -5.64
C ARG A 42 8.23 -11.04 -7.06
N LEU A 43 9.54 -11.01 -7.22
CA LEU A 43 10.18 -11.09 -8.54
C LEU A 43 10.15 -12.51 -9.08
N GLU A 44 10.80 -13.47 -8.42
CA GLU A 44 10.89 -14.85 -8.91
C GLU A 44 9.56 -15.60 -8.77
N GLY A 45 8.89 -15.45 -7.61
CA GLY A 45 7.58 -16.07 -7.35
C GLY A 45 6.52 -15.53 -8.30
N GLY A 46 6.42 -14.20 -8.42
CA GLY A 46 5.48 -13.54 -9.32
C GLY A 46 5.72 -13.87 -10.79
N ALA A 47 6.99 -13.94 -11.25
CA ALA A 47 7.32 -14.38 -12.60
C ALA A 47 6.88 -15.84 -12.86
N ASN A 48 7.11 -16.72 -11.89
CA ASN A 48 6.70 -18.12 -11.99
C ASN A 48 5.17 -18.29 -12.03
N VAL A 49 4.42 -17.51 -11.21
CA VAL A 49 2.95 -17.55 -11.22
C VAL A 49 2.40 -17.00 -12.53
N LEU A 50 2.93 -15.88 -13.02
CA LEU A 50 2.50 -15.27 -14.28
C LEU A 50 2.77 -16.22 -15.48
N ALA A 51 3.97 -16.81 -15.55
CA ALA A 51 4.30 -17.77 -16.60
C ALA A 51 3.42 -19.03 -16.54
N ALA A 52 3.08 -19.50 -15.34
CA ALA A 52 2.18 -20.64 -15.16
C ALA A 52 0.73 -20.29 -15.57
N ALA A 53 0.26 -19.08 -15.24
CA ALA A 53 -1.04 -18.57 -15.63
C ALA A 53 -1.16 -18.46 -17.16
N GLN A 54 -0.15 -17.91 -17.82
CA GLN A 54 -0.09 -17.83 -19.28
C GLN A 54 -0.14 -19.23 -19.94
N ALA A 55 0.67 -20.16 -19.44
CA ALA A 55 0.72 -21.54 -19.97
C ALA A 55 -0.61 -22.30 -19.76
N ALA A 56 -1.40 -21.94 -18.76
CA ALA A 56 -2.72 -22.50 -18.49
C ALA A 56 -3.88 -21.80 -19.21
N GLY A 57 -3.62 -20.72 -19.97
CA GLY A 57 -4.66 -19.96 -20.67
C GLY A 57 -5.54 -19.12 -19.75
N VAL A 58 -5.00 -18.67 -18.60
CA VAL A 58 -5.71 -17.79 -17.69
C VAL A 58 -6.12 -16.50 -18.41
N ARG A 59 -7.38 -16.14 -18.33
CA ARG A 59 -7.93 -14.96 -19.00
C ARG A 59 -7.49 -13.66 -18.32
N ARG A 60 -7.51 -13.62 -16.97
CA ARG A 60 -7.28 -12.39 -16.20
C ARG A 60 -6.29 -12.62 -15.07
N TYR A 61 -5.41 -11.65 -14.86
CA TYR A 61 -4.40 -11.68 -13.81
C TYR A 61 -4.39 -10.37 -13.03
N LEU A 62 -4.63 -10.46 -11.73
CA LEU A 62 -4.55 -9.33 -10.83
C LEU A 62 -3.25 -9.41 -10.02
N ARG A 63 -2.53 -8.29 -9.95
CA ARG A 63 -1.30 -8.17 -9.13
C ARG A 63 -1.43 -7.06 -8.11
N GLN A 64 -1.08 -7.36 -6.86
CA GLN A 64 -0.92 -6.33 -5.86
C GLN A 64 0.30 -5.46 -6.15
N SER A 65 0.19 -4.18 -5.89
CA SER A 65 1.24 -3.18 -5.84
C SER A 65 0.95 -2.18 -4.73
N VAL A 66 1.67 -1.07 -4.67
CA VAL A 66 1.53 -0.08 -3.60
C VAL A 66 1.30 1.32 -4.14
N ALA A 67 0.49 2.11 -3.45
CA ALA A 67 0.11 3.46 -3.84
C ALA A 67 1.02 4.57 -3.26
N PHE A 68 1.96 4.23 -2.39
CA PHE A 68 2.72 5.19 -1.57
C PHE A 68 4.15 5.48 -2.06
N TRP A 69 4.46 5.12 -3.31
CA TRP A 69 5.75 5.43 -3.95
C TRP A 69 5.62 6.35 -5.18
N ALA A 70 4.55 7.13 -5.26
CA ALA A 70 4.44 8.18 -6.27
C ALA A 70 5.52 9.26 -6.06
N ILE A 71 6.01 9.87 -7.15
CA ILE A 71 6.93 11.01 -7.03
C ILE A 71 6.31 12.12 -6.18
N PRO A 72 7.09 12.78 -5.30
CA PRO A 72 6.61 13.96 -4.58
C PRO A 72 6.10 15.03 -5.54
N GLY A 73 5.06 15.73 -5.13
CA GLY A 73 4.47 16.79 -5.95
C GLY A 73 3.17 17.33 -5.35
N PRO A 74 2.60 18.38 -5.96
CA PRO A 74 1.36 18.98 -5.48
C PRO A 74 0.14 18.10 -5.80
N GLY A 75 -0.90 18.21 -4.98
CA GLY A 75 -2.17 17.49 -5.16
C GLY A 75 -2.04 15.99 -4.99
N LEU A 76 -3.04 15.24 -5.41
CA LEU A 76 -3.04 13.77 -5.35
C LEU A 76 -2.38 13.18 -6.60
N ALA A 77 -1.68 12.07 -6.43
CA ALA A 77 -1.19 11.27 -7.55
C ALA A 77 -2.34 10.45 -8.17
N ASP A 78 -2.26 10.19 -9.46
CA ASP A 78 -3.16 9.32 -10.21
C ASP A 78 -2.40 8.12 -10.79
N GLU A 79 -3.07 7.32 -11.59
CA GLU A 79 -2.50 6.11 -12.18
C GLU A 79 -1.36 6.38 -13.17
N ASP A 80 -1.33 7.58 -13.79
CA ASP A 80 -0.30 8.02 -14.74
C ASP A 80 0.91 8.65 -14.04
N THR A 81 0.81 8.93 -12.75
CA THR A 81 1.90 9.51 -11.96
C THR A 81 3.05 8.51 -11.83
N LEU A 82 4.26 8.95 -12.18
CA LEU A 82 5.47 8.13 -12.08
C LEU A 82 5.80 7.75 -10.63
N LEU A 83 6.49 6.63 -10.47
CA LEU A 83 7.02 6.19 -9.18
C LEU A 83 8.36 6.87 -8.86
N ALA A 84 8.67 7.01 -7.59
CA ALA A 84 9.82 7.74 -7.03
C ALA A 84 11.14 6.95 -7.15
N LEU A 85 11.65 6.79 -8.36
CA LEU A 85 12.84 6.00 -8.68
C LEU A 85 14.15 6.58 -8.13
N ASP A 86 14.15 7.86 -7.75
CA ASP A 86 15.30 8.61 -7.22
C ASP A 86 15.12 9.04 -5.76
N ALA A 87 14.15 8.46 -5.04
CA ALA A 87 13.94 8.70 -3.61
C ALA A 87 15.02 8.02 -2.75
N SER A 88 14.76 7.88 -1.45
CA SER A 88 15.65 7.14 -0.54
C SER A 88 15.91 5.70 -1.03
N PRO A 89 17.03 5.06 -0.66
CA PRO A 89 17.46 3.81 -1.29
C PRO A 89 16.42 2.69 -1.29
N ALA A 90 15.71 2.47 -0.17
CA ALA A 90 14.71 1.39 -0.11
C ALA A 90 13.43 1.77 -0.88
N ILE A 91 13.00 3.04 -0.83
CA ILE A 91 11.86 3.53 -1.63
C ILE A 91 12.17 3.40 -3.12
N ALA A 92 13.34 3.86 -3.56
CA ALA A 92 13.75 3.77 -4.96
C ALA A 92 13.86 2.31 -5.44
N ALA A 93 14.39 1.40 -4.60
CA ALA A 93 14.45 -0.02 -4.93
C ALA A 93 13.06 -0.62 -5.08
N GLY A 94 12.14 -0.36 -4.14
CA GLY A 94 10.76 -0.81 -4.21
C GLY A 94 9.98 -0.22 -5.39
N ALA A 95 10.19 1.06 -5.69
CA ALA A 95 9.59 1.72 -6.85
C ALA A 95 10.06 1.12 -8.18
N ARG A 96 11.35 0.77 -8.31
CA ARG A 96 11.88 0.07 -9.51
C ARG A 96 11.29 -1.33 -9.63
N GLU A 97 11.26 -2.09 -8.53
CA GLU A 97 10.63 -3.42 -8.50
C GLU A 97 9.17 -3.35 -8.95
N ALA A 98 8.39 -2.43 -8.37
CA ALA A 98 6.99 -2.24 -8.73
C ALA A 98 6.84 -1.89 -10.22
N THR A 99 7.65 -0.95 -10.73
CA THR A 99 7.64 -0.55 -12.15
C THR A 99 7.92 -1.75 -13.07
N GLU A 100 8.91 -2.57 -12.75
CA GLU A 100 9.27 -3.75 -13.53
C GLU A 100 8.12 -4.78 -13.55
N LEU A 101 7.56 -5.09 -12.39
CA LEU A 101 6.49 -6.08 -12.25
C LEU A 101 5.18 -5.61 -12.91
N GLU A 102 4.83 -4.35 -12.79
CA GLU A 102 3.67 -3.75 -13.43
C GLU A 102 3.83 -3.74 -14.96
N HIS A 103 4.98 -3.32 -15.45
CA HIS A 103 5.27 -3.29 -16.88
C HIS A 103 5.28 -4.70 -17.50
N CYS A 104 5.86 -5.68 -16.80
CA CYS A 104 5.86 -7.07 -17.25
C CYS A 104 4.44 -7.64 -17.40
N LEU A 105 3.52 -7.32 -16.45
CA LEU A 105 2.14 -7.76 -16.52
C LEU A 105 1.35 -7.03 -17.61
N LEU A 106 1.42 -5.70 -17.62
CA LEU A 106 0.61 -4.87 -18.50
C LEU A 106 1.07 -4.92 -19.98
N GLY A 107 2.35 -5.21 -20.21
CA GLY A 107 2.89 -5.43 -21.56
C GLY A 107 2.48 -6.77 -22.21
N ASN A 108 1.77 -7.62 -21.46
CA ASN A 108 1.37 -8.94 -21.91
C ASN A 108 0.02 -8.92 -22.63
N SER A 109 0.02 -9.06 -23.94
CA SER A 109 -1.20 -9.01 -24.77
C SER A 109 -2.10 -10.25 -24.66
N ASN A 110 -1.62 -11.34 -24.05
CA ASN A 110 -2.36 -12.61 -23.97
C ASN A 110 -3.14 -12.79 -22.68
N ILE A 111 -3.09 -11.82 -21.77
CA ILE A 111 -3.75 -11.88 -20.47
C ILE A 111 -4.26 -10.49 -20.10
N GLU A 112 -5.47 -10.41 -19.56
CA GLU A 112 -6.02 -9.16 -19.04
C GLU A 112 -5.32 -8.80 -17.72
N GLY A 113 -4.24 -8.01 -17.79
CA GLY A 113 -3.45 -7.60 -16.64
C GLY A 113 -4.08 -6.45 -15.89
N ILE A 114 -4.29 -6.60 -14.57
CA ILE A 114 -4.76 -5.55 -13.67
C ILE A 114 -3.77 -5.41 -12.51
N VAL A 115 -3.34 -4.19 -12.25
CA VAL A 115 -2.49 -3.83 -11.11
C VAL A 115 -3.31 -3.07 -10.09
N LEU A 116 -3.31 -3.54 -8.85
CA LEU A 116 -3.98 -2.88 -7.74
C LEU A 116 -2.92 -2.25 -6.83
N ARG A 117 -2.72 -0.95 -6.94
CA ARG A 117 -1.85 -0.17 -6.05
C ARG A 117 -2.64 0.19 -4.80
N TYR A 118 -2.43 -0.56 -3.72
CA TYR A 118 -3.14 -0.35 -2.46
C TYR A 118 -2.49 0.73 -1.60
N GLY A 119 -3.33 1.51 -0.92
CA GLY A 119 -2.93 2.39 0.18
C GLY A 119 -2.44 1.63 1.40
N PHE A 120 -2.11 2.34 2.49
CA PHE A 120 -1.73 1.71 3.76
C PHE A 120 -2.90 0.97 4.37
N PHE A 121 -2.70 -0.32 4.63
CA PHE A 121 -3.73 -1.15 5.22
C PHE A 121 -3.95 -0.83 6.70
N TYR A 122 -5.22 -0.69 7.09
CA TYR A 122 -5.67 -0.68 8.47
C TYR A 122 -6.82 -1.67 8.69
N GLY A 123 -7.20 -1.89 9.95
CA GLY A 123 -8.22 -2.86 10.33
C GLY A 123 -7.64 -4.20 10.76
N PRO A 124 -8.47 -5.24 10.94
CA PRO A 124 -8.08 -6.50 11.56
C PRO A 124 -6.87 -7.17 10.91
N GLY A 125 -5.90 -7.56 11.74
CA GLY A 125 -4.70 -8.28 11.29
C GLY A 125 -3.61 -7.41 10.66
N THR A 126 -3.77 -6.08 10.62
CA THR A 126 -2.78 -5.13 10.09
C THR A 126 -1.95 -4.49 11.19
N TRP A 127 -0.85 -3.82 10.83
CA TRP A 127 -0.04 -3.05 11.78
C TRP A 127 -0.79 -1.90 12.44
N PHE A 128 -1.78 -1.33 11.73
CA PHE A 128 -2.59 -0.19 12.15
C PHE A 128 -3.96 -0.59 12.74
N ASN A 129 -4.08 -1.83 13.23
CA ASN A 129 -5.20 -2.25 14.07
C ASN A 129 -4.92 -1.86 15.53
N PRO A 130 -5.93 -1.71 16.43
CA PRO A 130 -5.70 -1.40 17.85
C PRO A 130 -4.74 -2.34 18.60
N ASP A 131 -4.69 -3.61 18.22
CA ASP A 131 -3.75 -4.62 18.73
C ASP A 131 -2.49 -4.79 17.83
N GLY A 132 -2.37 -4.02 16.76
CA GLY A 132 -1.27 -4.07 15.82
C GLY A 132 0.01 -3.44 16.36
N ASP A 133 1.12 -3.72 15.69
CA ASP A 133 2.46 -3.30 16.10
C ASP A 133 2.62 -1.77 16.11
N VAL A 134 2.12 -1.05 15.09
CA VAL A 134 2.21 0.42 15.05
C VAL A 134 1.36 1.05 16.16
N ALA A 135 0.19 0.50 16.45
CA ALA A 135 -0.62 0.99 17.57
C ALA A 135 0.11 0.86 18.92
N GLN A 136 0.90 -0.21 19.10
CA GLN A 136 1.75 -0.37 20.30
C GLN A 136 2.89 0.65 20.32
N GLN A 137 3.57 0.87 19.18
CA GLN A 137 4.62 1.89 19.06
C GLN A 137 4.07 3.30 19.37
N VAL A 138 2.86 3.62 18.90
CA VAL A 138 2.19 4.91 19.20
C VAL A 138 1.91 5.05 20.69
N ARG A 139 1.37 4.02 21.35
CA ARG A 139 1.17 4.02 22.83
C ARG A 139 2.47 4.22 23.60
N GLN A 140 3.58 3.74 23.08
CA GLN A 140 4.92 3.86 23.67
C GLN A 140 5.65 5.13 23.24
N GLN A 141 5.01 6.00 22.46
CA GLN A 141 5.61 7.22 21.89
C GLN A 141 6.88 6.96 21.04
N GLN A 142 6.92 5.79 20.40
CA GLN A 142 8.03 5.35 19.53
C GLN A 142 7.76 5.59 18.02
N PHE A 143 6.58 6.11 17.67
CA PHE A 143 6.21 6.47 16.31
C PHE A 143 6.03 8.00 16.22
N PRO A 144 7.11 8.75 15.91
CA PRO A 144 7.11 10.20 15.96
C PRO A 144 6.57 10.86 14.69
N ILE A 145 6.12 12.11 14.81
CA ILE A 145 5.97 13.02 13.68
C ILE A 145 7.35 13.53 13.29
N VAL A 146 7.76 13.30 12.02
CA VAL A 146 9.04 13.76 11.49
C VAL A 146 8.89 15.15 10.86
N GLY A 147 9.74 16.09 11.27
CA GLY A 147 9.66 17.48 10.80
C GLY A 147 8.29 18.07 11.06
N ASN A 148 7.66 18.63 10.04
CA ASN A 148 6.31 19.17 10.13
C ASN A 148 5.21 18.13 9.80
N GLY A 149 5.56 16.87 9.55
CA GLY A 149 4.59 15.83 9.23
C GLY A 149 3.82 16.06 7.94
N GLU A 150 4.50 16.55 6.90
CA GLU A 150 3.87 16.97 5.63
C GLU A 150 3.59 15.82 4.68
N GLY A 151 4.20 14.64 4.89
CA GLY A 151 3.94 13.44 4.10
C GLY A 151 2.47 13.04 4.16
N VAL A 152 1.83 12.89 3.00
CA VAL A 152 0.40 12.59 2.88
C VAL A 152 0.20 11.10 2.66
N TRP A 153 -0.49 10.44 3.58
CA TRP A 153 -0.77 9.01 3.54
C TRP A 153 -2.16 8.73 3.02
N SER A 154 -2.29 7.72 2.16
CA SER A 154 -3.57 7.21 1.68
C SER A 154 -3.86 5.87 2.32
N TRP A 155 -4.99 5.77 2.97
CA TRP A 155 -5.41 4.65 3.78
C TRP A 155 -6.35 3.71 3.05
N LEU A 156 -6.39 2.44 3.46
CA LEU A 156 -7.31 1.46 2.92
C LEU A 156 -7.65 0.41 3.98
N HIS A 157 -8.94 0.26 4.28
CA HIS A 157 -9.37 -0.83 5.15
C HIS A 157 -9.15 -2.19 4.46
N ILE A 158 -8.69 -3.19 5.21
CA ILE A 158 -8.34 -4.48 4.61
C ILE A 158 -9.54 -5.19 3.93
N GLU A 159 -10.75 -5.00 4.45
CA GLU A 159 -11.96 -5.54 3.80
C GLU A 159 -12.32 -4.77 2.52
N ASP A 160 -12.12 -3.44 2.50
CA ASP A 160 -12.36 -2.64 1.30
C ASP A 160 -11.35 -3.00 0.20
N ALA A 161 -10.12 -3.36 0.58
CA ALA A 161 -9.15 -3.92 -0.35
C ALA A 161 -9.64 -5.22 -0.98
N ALA A 162 -10.22 -6.11 -0.17
CA ALA A 162 -10.80 -7.36 -0.67
C ALA A 162 -11.99 -7.10 -1.61
N ILE A 163 -12.89 -6.19 -1.24
CA ILE A 163 -14.04 -5.79 -2.08
C ILE A 163 -13.56 -5.22 -3.42
N ALA A 164 -12.59 -4.29 -3.40
CA ALA A 164 -12.03 -3.73 -4.62
C ALA A 164 -11.33 -4.79 -5.49
N THR A 165 -10.66 -5.76 -4.88
CA THR A 165 -10.01 -6.87 -5.58
C THR A 165 -11.04 -7.74 -6.31
N VAL A 166 -12.15 -8.08 -5.65
CA VAL A 166 -13.25 -8.84 -6.27
C VAL A 166 -13.87 -8.05 -7.41
N ALA A 167 -14.19 -6.78 -7.20
CA ALA A 167 -14.74 -5.92 -8.24
C ALA A 167 -13.80 -5.82 -9.47
N ALA A 168 -12.49 -5.67 -9.24
CA ALA A 168 -11.50 -5.66 -10.32
C ALA A 168 -11.42 -7.01 -11.06
N ALA A 169 -11.55 -8.13 -10.33
CA ALA A 169 -11.56 -9.46 -10.93
C ALA A 169 -12.78 -9.69 -11.83
N GLU A 170 -13.94 -9.19 -11.44
CA GLU A 170 -15.19 -9.37 -12.15
C GLU A 170 -15.39 -8.40 -13.32
N GLN A 171 -15.13 -7.11 -13.10
CA GLN A 171 -15.53 -6.04 -14.03
C GLN A 171 -14.42 -5.03 -14.40
N GLY A 172 -13.21 -5.12 -13.78
CA GLY A 172 -12.14 -4.19 -14.04
C GLY A 172 -11.63 -4.27 -15.49
N ASN A 173 -11.30 -3.12 -16.09
CA ASN A 173 -10.55 -3.07 -17.34
C ASN A 173 -9.06 -3.31 -17.08
N PRO A 174 -8.29 -3.90 -18.02
CA PRO A 174 -6.84 -3.99 -17.90
C PRO A 174 -6.20 -2.63 -17.62
N GLY A 175 -5.21 -2.61 -16.70
CA GLY A 175 -4.50 -1.40 -16.33
C GLY A 175 -4.25 -1.27 -14.83
N ILE A 176 -3.84 -0.08 -14.40
CA ILE A 176 -3.54 0.24 -12.99
C ILE A 176 -4.76 0.88 -12.34
N TYR A 177 -5.00 0.54 -11.07
CA TYR A 177 -5.98 1.18 -10.19
C TYR A 177 -5.33 1.55 -8.87
N LEU A 178 -5.55 2.78 -8.42
CA LEU A 178 -5.20 3.23 -7.08
C LEU A 178 -6.37 2.94 -6.14
N ILE A 179 -6.14 2.06 -5.18
CA ILE A 179 -7.17 1.61 -4.23
C ILE A 179 -6.85 2.19 -2.85
N ALA A 180 -7.56 3.24 -2.50
CA ALA A 180 -7.42 3.96 -1.23
C ALA A 180 -8.77 4.56 -0.83
N ASN A 181 -8.90 4.96 0.43
CA ASN A 181 -10.09 5.69 0.89
C ASN A 181 -10.13 7.14 0.35
N ASP A 182 -11.20 7.85 0.67
CA ASP A 182 -11.45 9.22 0.20
C ASP A 182 -10.70 10.30 1.00
N GLN A 183 -9.93 9.91 2.04
CA GLN A 183 -9.33 10.82 3.02
C GLN A 183 -7.80 10.65 3.11
N PRO A 184 -7.03 11.04 2.07
CA PRO A 184 -5.58 11.13 2.21
C PRO A 184 -5.24 12.25 3.20
N LEU A 185 -4.41 11.95 4.21
CA LEU A 185 -4.12 12.86 5.32
C LEU A 185 -2.61 13.00 5.54
N ALA A 186 -2.17 14.21 5.89
CA ALA A 186 -0.81 14.45 6.30
C ALA A 186 -0.51 13.77 7.66
N VAL A 187 0.76 13.39 7.88
CA VAL A 187 1.17 12.73 9.14
C VAL A 187 0.78 13.57 10.36
N ARG A 188 0.94 14.90 10.29
CA ARG A 188 0.53 15.81 11.37
C ARG A 188 -0.96 15.81 11.69
N GLU A 189 -1.78 15.24 10.80
CA GLU A 189 -3.24 15.17 10.96
C GLU A 189 -3.66 13.77 11.42
N TRP A 190 -3.26 12.73 10.67
CA TRP A 190 -3.70 11.39 10.97
C TRP A 190 -3.07 10.78 12.23
N LEU A 191 -1.78 11.05 12.50
CA LEU A 191 -1.08 10.38 13.59
C LEU A 191 -1.55 10.85 14.98
N PRO A 192 -1.79 12.15 15.24
CA PRO A 192 -2.46 12.58 16.48
C PRO A 192 -3.88 12.03 16.61
N ALA A 193 -4.67 12.00 15.53
CA ALA A 193 -6.01 11.44 15.56
C ALA A 193 -6.00 9.93 15.86
N PHE A 194 -5.08 9.18 15.25
CA PHE A 194 -4.89 7.76 15.54
C PHE A 194 -4.46 7.51 17.00
N ALA A 195 -3.53 8.31 17.53
CA ALA A 195 -3.15 8.24 18.94
C ALA A 195 -4.35 8.50 19.87
N GLN A 196 -5.16 9.51 19.58
CA GLN A 196 -6.37 9.81 20.33
C GLN A 196 -7.38 8.64 20.29
N TRP A 197 -7.61 8.07 19.11
CA TRP A 197 -8.51 6.91 18.94
C TRP A 197 -8.03 5.69 19.73
N LEU A 198 -6.70 5.51 19.86
CA LEU A 198 -6.08 4.47 20.67
C LEU A 198 -6.06 4.78 22.19
N ASN A 199 -6.55 5.93 22.63
CA ASN A 199 -6.36 6.46 23.99
C ASN A 199 -4.86 6.49 24.40
N ALA A 200 -3.99 6.81 23.45
CA ALA A 200 -2.56 6.93 23.64
C ALA A 200 -2.13 8.39 23.89
N PRO A 201 -0.96 8.63 24.50
CA PRO A 201 -0.37 9.97 24.58
C PRO A 201 -0.16 10.57 23.17
N PRO A 202 -0.14 11.91 23.03
CA PRO A 202 0.21 12.57 21.78
C PRO A 202 1.56 12.07 21.24
N PRO A 203 1.69 11.86 19.93
CA PRO A 203 2.95 11.43 19.33
C PRO A 203 4.03 12.50 19.52
N PRO A 204 5.29 12.11 19.81
CA PRO A 204 6.39 13.06 19.86
C PRO A 204 6.68 13.61 18.48
N GLN A 205 7.23 14.83 18.41
CA GLN A 205 7.73 15.42 17.17
C GLN A 205 9.26 15.47 17.23
N ILE A 206 9.91 15.05 16.17
CA ILE A 206 11.38 15.06 16.06
C ILE A 206 11.83 15.80 14.80
N SER A 207 13.04 16.32 14.82
CA SER A 207 13.62 16.96 13.64
C SER A 207 13.87 15.95 12.52
N VAL A 208 13.94 16.43 11.27
CA VAL A 208 14.34 15.61 10.11
C VAL A 208 15.74 15.01 10.33
N GLU A 209 16.66 15.77 10.94
CA GLU A 209 18.01 15.31 11.24
C GLU A 209 18.03 14.14 12.24
N ASP A 210 17.22 14.24 13.32
CA ASP A 210 17.12 13.16 14.31
C ASP A 210 16.42 11.93 13.72
N ALA A 211 15.38 12.11 12.91
CA ALA A 211 14.73 11.02 12.20
C ALA A 211 15.69 10.29 11.26
N LEU A 212 16.51 11.05 10.51
CA LEU A 212 17.52 10.48 9.61
C LEU A 212 18.54 9.62 10.37
N LYS A 213 18.99 10.08 11.55
CA LYS A 213 19.94 9.33 12.40
C LYS A 213 19.29 8.07 13.00
N ALA A 214 18.10 8.19 13.54
CA ALA A 214 17.43 7.11 14.28
C ALA A 214 16.81 6.07 13.36
N SER A 215 16.08 6.51 12.31
CA SER A 215 15.24 5.65 11.48
C SER A 215 15.62 5.62 9.99
N GLY A 216 16.50 6.52 9.55
CA GLY A 216 17.00 6.57 8.19
C GLY A 216 16.14 7.39 7.21
N ALA A 217 16.60 7.43 5.95
CA ALA A 217 16.03 8.28 4.91
C ALA A 217 14.59 7.90 4.53
N ASP A 218 14.21 6.64 4.66
CA ASP A 218 12.85 6.17 4.34
C ASP A 218 11.82 6.74 5.33
N ALA A 219 12.16 6.84 6.62
CA ALA A 219 11.30 7.47 7.62
C ALA A 219 11.08 8.97 7.32
N VAL A 220 12.12 9.65 6.84
CA VAL A 220 12.02 11.04 6.37
C VAL A 220 11.09 11.13 5.16
N TYR A 221 11.25 10.24 4.17
CA TYR A 221 10.37 10.21 3.00
C TYR A 221 8.89 10.05 3.39
N TYR A 222 8.57 9.04 4.20
CA TYR A 222 7.20 8.79 4.66
C TYR A 222 6.65 9.93 5.53
N GLY A 223 7.48 10.55 6.34
CA GLY A 223 7.08 11.63 7.23
C GLY A 223 6.88 12.98 6.55
N THR A 224 7.58 13.26 5.44
CA THR A 224 7.68 14.61 4.89
C THR A 224 7.45 14.75 3.38
N GLN A 225 7.62 13.69 2.59
CA GLN A 225 7.66 13.77 1.13
C GLN A 225 6.60 12.93 0.43
N MET A 226 6.03 11.95 1.11
CA MET A 226 5.05 11.05 0.51
C MET A 226 3.84 11.82 0.02
N ARG A 227 3.36 11.46 -1.18
CA ARG A 227 2.21 12.08 -1.85
C ARG A 227 1.00 11.17 -1.75
N GLY A 228 -0.15 11.72 -1.35
CA GLY A 228 -1.42 11.01 -1.36
C GLY A 228 -1.90 10.70 -2.77
N VAL A 229 -2.82 9.74 -2.90
CA VAL A 229 -3.33 9.27 -4.19
C VAL A 229 -4.83 9.50 -4.33
N SER A 230 -5.29 9.57 -5.60
CA SER A 230 -6.70 9.65 -5.96
C SER A 230 -7.24 8.27 -6.29
N ASN A 231 -8.39 7.91 -5.73
CA ASN A 231 -9.14 6.69 -6.05
C ASN A 231 -10.22 6.90 -7.11
N ALA A 232 -10.21 8.03 -7.82
CA ALA A 232 -11.28 8.43 -8.73
C ALA A 232 -11.54 7.40 -9.84
N LYS A 233 -10.50 6.77 -10.38
CA LYS A 233 -10.64 5.70 -11.39
C LYS A 233 -11.30 4.45 -10.80
N ALA A 234 -10.89 4.01 -9.62
CA ALA A 234 -11.50 2.87 -8.95
C ALA A 234 -12.98 3.10 -8.63
N LYS A 235 -13.35 4.30 -8.17
CA LYS A 235 -14.76 4.67 -7.96
C LYS A 235 -15.58 4.62 -9.25
N ARG A 236 -15.04 5.14 -10.34
CA ARG A 236 -15.74 5.20 -11.62
C ARG A 236 -15.86 3.84 -12.31
N GLU A 237 -14.81 3.02 -12.29
CA GLU A 237 -14.72 1.80 -13.10
C GLU A 237 -15.02 0.51 -12.32
N LEU A 238 -14.78 0.51 -11.00
CA LEU A 238 -15.03 -0.63 -10.13
C LEU A 238 -16.25 -0.42 -9.20
N ASN A 239 -16.92 0.73 -9.28
CA ASN A 239 -17.94 1.15 -8.31
C ASN A 239 -17.44 1.06 -6.86
N PHE A 240 -16.14 1.36 -6.66
CA PHE A 240 -15.49 1.28 -5.37
C PHE A 240 -16.01 2.36 -4.42
N GLN A 241 -16.47 1.96 -3.24
CA GLN A 241 -17.01 2.82 -2.21
C GLN A 241 -16.30 2.52 -0.89
N PRO A 242 -15.15 3.17 -0.63
CA PRO A 242 -14.39 2.94 0.60
C PRO A 242 -15.13 3.51 1.81
N ARG A 243 -14.97 2.83 2.94
CA ARG A 243 -15.45 3.35 4.24
C ARG A 243 -14.65 4.57 4.68
N PRO A 244 -15.26 5.47 5.49
CA PRO A 244 -14.52 6.54 6.16
C PRO A 244 -13.41 5.98 7.05
N LEU A 245 -12.37 6.79 7.31
CA LEU A 245 -11.27 6.42 8.19
C LEU A 245 -11.74 6.42 9.65
N GLU A 246 -11.61 5.30 10.34
CA GLU A 246 -12.21 5.04 11.67
C GLU A 246 -11.74 6.00 12.78
N TRP A 247 -10.52 6.53 12.69
CA TRP A 247 -9.97 7.46 13.68
C TRP A 247 -10.13 8.95 13.31
N ILE A 248 -10.78 9.24 12.20
CA ILE A 248 -11.19 10.59 11.85
C ILE A 248 -12.68 10.72 12.16
N VAL A 249 -13.00 11.18 13.35
CA VAL A 249 -14.38 11.50 13.72
C VAL A 249 -14.76 12.81 13.04
N ASP A 250 -15.81 12.78 12.23
CA ASP A 250 -16.42 14.01 11.71
C ASP A 250 -16.86 14.89 12.90
N THR A 251 -16.09 15.92 13.22
CA THR A 251 -16.43 16.88 14.29
C THR A 251 -17.74 17.62 14.04
N ALA A 252 -18.35 17.47 12.87
CA ALA A 252 -19.66 17.99 12.53
C ALA A 252 -20.82 17.32 13.29
N VAL A 253 -20.66 16.08 13.80
CA VAL A 253 -21.71 15.37 14.54
C VAL A 253 -21.68 15.66 16.03
N ALA A 254 -20.53 16.14 16.58
CA ALA A 254 -20.36 16.39 18.01
C ALA A 254 -21.02 17.70 18.50
N HIS A 255 -21.58 18.54 17.63
CA HIS A 255 -22.25 19.79 17.98
C HIS A 255 -23.80 19.74 17.85
N ALA A 256 -24.38 18.56 17.64
CA ALA A 256 -25.81 18.35 17.50
C ALA A 256 -26.43 17.49 18.60
N SER A 257 -25.79 17.39 19.78
CA SER A 257 -26.37 16.70 20.96
C SER A 257 -26.38 17.57 22.20
#